data_0226eb0e9a796732c87016989674d872
#
_entry.id   0226eb0e9a796732c87016989674d872
#
_cell.length_a   1.000
_cell.length_b   1.000
_cell.length_c   1.000
_cell.angle_alpha   90.00
_cell.angle_beta   90.00
_cell.angle_gamma   90.00
#
_symmetry.space_group_name_H-M   'P 1'
#
loop_
_entity.id
_entity.type
_entity.pdbx_description
1 polymer ?
#
loop_
_entity_poly.entity_id
_entity_poly.type
_entity_poly.pdbx_seq_one_letter_code
_entity_poly.pdbx_strand_id
1 'polypeptide(L)'
;MNRQVYNPFLPLNEYIPDGEPHVWGDRVYHYGSHDKEGGYTFCMQDYVVYSAPVKDLTSWRCEGITYRASQDPAYPELKYMYAPDVVRGNDGRYYLYYCMGGDYGYGGYTGPISVAVCDTPAGKYEYLGHVQYKDGTVMKKYICFDPAAMNDDGTIRIFYGTQYGYEEEPDFLTNGRLDDEVSMFGRTKEEILGYKDSIMGPIMVVLEDDMLTVKEEPRHIIPYAVKETSFEKHPFFEGSSMRKVGDKYYFVYSSWQNHELCYAVSDYPDHGFTFGGTIVSNGDVGYKGRSFENKLNMTGTTHGSIECIDGQWYVFYHRLTHKSDYSRQACAEKIYIAADGHIDQVEVTSCGLNDGPLVANGTYPAVIACNLTNGHMPHGSNSIYTTEFPNVTNKGEDRFIAEIEDGTLIGYKYFALEGSSTFGVNVRYETDANKVVYEGPVRVDERCENQEQLKDANDLAENVEGYFDICVTEDGESIGRIDIPVSEDISETEWRWCENRVDFPERVHAVYLVFVSYTHLRAHETLSDLVC
;
A
#
# COMPACT_ATOMS: atom_id res chain seq x y z
N MET A 1 -22.62 21.60 2.53
CA MET A 1 -22.28 20.26 1.99
C MET A 1 -21.62 19.50 3.11
N ASN A 2 -22.00 18.26 3.37
CA ASN A 2 -21.25 17.42 4.30
C ASN A 2 -19.86 17.20 3.70
N ARG A 3 -18.84 17.40 4.51
CA ARG A 3 -17.46 17.12 4.12
C ARG A 3 -17.33 15.62 3.90
N GLN A 4 -16.66 15.20 2.85
CA GLN A 4 -16.44 13.79 2.50
C GLN A 4 -14.95 13.45 2.58
N VAL A 5 -14.66 12.20 2.82
CA VAL A 5 -13.34 11.59 2.66
C VAL A 5 -13.44 10.48 1.62
N TYR A 6 -12.41 10.28 0.83
CA TYR A 6 -12.34 9.24 -0.20
C TYR A 6 -10.95 8.61 -0.21
N ASN A 7 -10.81 7.44 -0.79
CA ASN A 7 -9.51 6.83 -0.99
C ASN A 7 -8.77 7.43 -2.19
N PRO A 8 -7.46 7.72 -2.04
CA PRO A 8 -6.67 7.67 -0.80
C PRO A 8 -7.15 8.73 0.19
N PHE A 9 -7.15 8.42 1.50
CA PHE A 9 -7.83 9.27 2.49
C PHE A 9 -6.99 10.46 2.99
N LEU A 10 -5.70 10.51 2.68
CA LEU A 10 -4.81 11.65 2.90
C LEU A 10 -4.81 12.59 1.68
N PRO A 11 -4.24 13.80 1.79
CA PRO A 11 -4.06 14.67 0.63
C PRO A 11 -3.41 13.94 -0.54
N LEU A 12 -3.88 14.17 -1.76
CA LEU A 12 -3.46 13.41 -2.95
C LEU A 12 -1.98 13.51 -3.31
N ASN A 13 -1.27 14.47 -2.73
CA ASN A 13 0.18 14.64 -2.84
C ASN A 13 0.95 14.01 -1.68
N GLU A 14 0.27 13.31 -0.79
CA GLU A 14 0.89 12.62 0.35
C GLU A 14 0.94 11.11 0.13
N TYR A 15 2.10 10.55 0.41
CA TYR A 15 2.43 9.15 0.15
C TYR A 15 2.93 8.51 1.44
N ILE A 16 1.99 8.09 2.30
CA ILE A 16 2.28 7.47 3.60
C ILE A 16 1.74 6.05 3.61
N PRO A 17 2.48 5.10 3.01
CA PRO A 17 2.14 3.67 3.03
C PRO A 17 2.46 3.03 4.38
N ASP A 18 2.30 1.70 4.42
CA ASP A 18 2.70 0.84 5.54
C ASP A 18 1.98 1.25 6.84
N GLY A 19 0.68 1.56 6.69
CA GLY A 19 -0.07 2.26 7.72
C GLY A 19 -0.32 1.45 8.99
N GLU A 20 0.19 1.96 10.12
CA GLU A 20 -0.11 1.52 11.48
C GLU A 20 -0.99 2.57 12.18
N PRO A 21 -2.33 2.43 12.09
CA PRO A 21 -3.24 3.32 12.76
C PRO A 21 -3.38 2.97 14.24
N HIS A 22 -3.46 4.00 15.09
CA HIS A 22 -3.72 3.83 16.52
C HIS A 22 -4.71 4.87 17.03
N VAL A 23 -5.64 4.44 17.87
CA VAL A 23 -6.59 5.32 18.55
C VAL A 23 -6.09 5.62 19.97
N TRP A 24 -5.76 6.90 20.22
CA TRP A 24 -5.46 7.40 21.56
C TRP A 24 -6.33 8.59 21.91
N GLY A 25 -7.10 8.43 22.97
CA GLY A 25 -8.07 9.43 23.39
C GLY A 25 -9.21 9.58 22.39
N ASP A 26 -9.37 10.77 21.86
CA ASP A 26 -10.42 11.13 20.92
C ASP A 26 -9.95 11.21 19.46
N ARG A 27 -8.74 10.75 19.17
CA ARG A 27 -8.14 10.81 17.84
C ARG A 27 -7.55 9.49 17.39
N VAL A 28 -7.65 9.23 16.10
CA VAL A 28 -6.86 8.22 15.39
C VAL A 28 -5.62 8.89 14.79
N TYR A 29 -4.50 8.22 14.92
CA TYR A 29 -3.19 8.62 14.39
C TYR A 29 -2.74 7.59 13.38
N HIS A 30 -2.30 8.03 12.22
CA HIS A 30 -1.79 7.19 11.15
C HIS A 30 -0.27 7.38 11.04
N TYR A 31 0.46 6.32 11.35
CA TYR A 31 1.91 6.23 11.18
C TYR A 31 2.19 5.37 9.95
N GLY A 32 3.30 5.63 9.30
CA GLY A 32 3.72 4.86 8.12
C GLY A 32 5.06 5.36 7.60
N SER A 33 5.60 4.65 6.65
CA SER A 33 6.71 5.14 5.83
C SER A 33 6.31 6.45 5.13
N HIS A 34 7.29 7.18 4.60
CA HIS A 34 7.00 8.39 3.87
C HIS A 34 7.71 8.39 2.52
N ASP A 35 6.98 8.00 1.49
CA ASP A 35 7.45 7.99 0.11
C ASP A 35 7.43 9.41 -0.48
N LYS A 36 8.23 9.61 -1.49
CA LYS A 36 8.19 10.82 -2.31
C LYS A 36 7.28 10.58 -3.53
N GLU A 37 6.39 11.52 -3.84
CA GLU A 37 5.59 11.51 -5.06
C GLU A 37 6.50 11.37 -6.29
N GLY A 38 6.32 10.34 -7.11
CA GLY A 38 7.17 10.02 -8.24
C GLY A 38 8.62 9.67 -7.87
N GLY A 39 8.87 9.21 -6.64
CA GLY A 39 10.19 8.82 -6.16
C GLY A 39 10.75 7.59 -6.90
N TYR A 40 12.05 7.39 -6.79
CA TYR A 40 12.79 6.31 -7.46
C TYR A 40 13.22 5.17 -6.50
N THR A 41 12.90 5.30 -5.22
CA THR A 41 13.10 4.29 -4.18
C THR A 41 12.10 4.50 -3.04
N PHE A 42 11.99 3.53 -2.13
CA PHE A 42 11.11 3.61 -0.96
C PHE A 42 11.54 4.68 0.05
N CYS A 43 10.58 5.23 0.79
CA CYS A 43 10.79 5.94 2.06
C CYS A 43 11.75 7.13 1.97
N MET A 44 11.65 7.92 0.90
CA MET A 44 12.59 9.01 0.62
C MET A 44 12.43 10.23 1.52
N GLN A 45 11.44 10.26 2.42
CA GLN A 45 11.13 11.41 3.24
C GLN A 45 11.15 11.08 4.74
N ASP A 46 11.27 12.11 5.58
CA ASP A 46 11.19 11.99 7.04
C ASP A 46 9.76 11.64 7.49
N TYR A 47 9.61 10.94 8.60
CA TYR A 47 8.28 10.58 9.12
C TYR A 47 7.44 11.79 9.46
N VAL A 48 6.22 11.78 8.97
CA VAL A 48 5.12 12.66 9.36
C VAL A 48 3.98 11.83 9.92
N VAL A 49 3.15 12.42 10.75
CA VAL A 49 1.95 11.76 11.29
C VAL A 49 0.73 12.55 10.87
N TYR A 50 -0.28 11.84 10.42
CA TYR A 50 -1.60 12.38 10.20
C TYR A 50 -2.56 11.92 11.29
N SER A 51 -3.51 12.76 11.68
CA SER A 51 -4.51 12.38 12.65
C SER A 51 -5.88 12.96 12.32
N ALA A 52 -6.93 12.27 12.76
CA ALA A 52 -8.31 12.73 12.67
C ALA A 52 -9.06 12.49 13.99
N PRO A 53 -10.11 13.29 14.32
CA PRO A 53 -10.99 12.93 15.41
C PRO A 53 -11.71 11.60 15.11
N VAL A 54 -11.82 10.70 16.07
CA VAL A 54 -12.51 9.40 15.88
C VAL A 54 -13.98 9.56 15.45
N LYS A 55 -14.60 10.70 15.73
CA LYS A 55 -15.98 11.02 15.35
C LYS A 55 -16.09 11.74 14.01
N ASP A 56 -14.97 12.10 13.38
CA ASP A 56 -14.94 12.83 12.10
C ASP A 56 -13.72 12.45 11.26
N LEU A 57 -13.80 11.32 10.57
CA LEU A 57 -12.73 10.82 9.69
C LEU A 57 -12.61 11.60 8.38
N THR A 58 -13.39 12.66 8.19
CA THR A 58 -13.23 13.60 7.07
C THR A 58 -12.23 14.72 7.36
N SER A 59 -11.73 14.82 8.61
CA SER A 59 -10.91 15.93 9.12
C SER A 59 -9.47 15.52 9.43
N TRP A 60 -8.84 14.77 8.52
CA TRP A 60 -7.41 14.46 8.61
C TRP A 60 -6.57 15.73 8.54
N ARG A 61 -5.56 15.81 9.40
CA ARG A 61 -4.57 16.90 9.40
C ARG A 61 -3.17 16.36 9.61
N CYS A 62 -2.21 17.01 8.96
CA CYS A 62 -0.78 16.75 9.20
C CYS A 62 -0.37 17.33 10.55
N GLU A 63 0.22 16.52 11.40
CA GLU A 63 0.80 16.94 12.69
C GLU A 63 2.26 17.43 12.49
N GLY A 64 2.79 17.28 11.29
CA GLY A 64 4.13 17.68 10.88
C GLY A 64 5.16 16.56 11.02
N ILE A 65 6.42 16.89 10.71
CA ILE A 65 7.54 15.94 10.83
C ILE A 65 7.71 15.56 12.31
N THR A 66 7.58 14.27 12.59
CA THR A 66 7.70 13.73 13.95
C THR A 66 9.09 13.16 14.25
N TYR A 67 9.77 12.61 13.25
CA TYR A 67 11.12 12.07 13.38
C TYR A 67 11.88 12.17 12.04
N ARG A 68 13.19 12.40 12.10
CA ARG A 68 14.05 12.53 10.93
C ARG A 68 15.11 11.42 10.89
N ALA A 69 15.41 10.91 9.70
CA ALA A 69 16.49 9.93 9.52
C ALA A 69 17.83 10.40 10.11
N SER A 70 18.12 11.69 9.99
CA SER A 70 19.36 12.29 10.53
C SER A 70 19.46 12.33 12.06
N GLN A 71 18.41 11.95 12.77
CA GLN A 71 18.43 11.85 14.25
C GLN A 71 18.98 10.52 14.75
N ASP A 72 19.09 9.49 13.89
CA ASP A 72 19.72 8.23 14.25
C ASP A 72 21.25 8.35 14.11
N PRO A 73 22.01 8.41 15.21
CA PRO A 73 23.45 8.65 15.15
C PRO A 73 24.25 7.42 14.76
N ALA A 74 23.64 6.25 14.74
CA ALA A 74 24.32 4.98 14.46
C ALA A 74 24.41 4.67 12.97
N TYR A 75 23.56 5.31 12.16
CA TYR A 75 23.47 5.06 10.71
C TYR A 75 23.42 6.38 9.92
N PRO A 76 24.43 7.26 10.05
CA PRO A 76 24.40 8.58 9.41
C PRO A 76 24.41 8.50 7.87
N GLU A 77 24.81 7.37 7.30
CA GLU A 77 24.82 7.10 5.86
C GLU A 77 23.48 6.61 5.32
N LEU A 78 22.60 6.04 6.16
CA LEU A 78 21.29 5.58 5.78
C LEU A 78 20.28 6.74 5.87
N LYS A 79 19.43 6.87 4.86
CA LYS A 79 18.53 8.02 4.71
C LYS A 79 17.06 7.66 4.79
N TYR A 80 16.74 6.39 4.61
CA TYR A 80 15.37 5.92 4.43
C TYR A 80 14.93 5.14 5.66
N MET A 81 13.78 5.53 6.19
CA MET A 81 13.18 4.90 7.36
C MET A 81 11.97 4.10 6.91
N TYR A 82 12.04 2.78 7.08
CA TYR A 82 10.98 1.85 6.68
C TYR A 82 9.91 1.73 7.76
N ALA A 83 8.78 1.19 7.38
CA ALA A 83 7.59 0.88 8.13
C ALA A 83 7.71 1.06 9.66
N PRO A 84 7.28 2.20 10.22
CA PRO A 84 7.33 2.44 11.65
C PRO A 84 6.06 1.96 12.32
N ASP A 85 6.16 1.62 13.60
CA ASP A 85 5.01 1.52 14.47
C ASP A 85 5.25 2.26 15.80
N VAL A 86 4.16 2.66 16.44
CA VAL A 86 4.20 3.39 17.71
C VAL A 86 3.37 2.68 18.77
N VAL A 87 3.95 2.51 19.95
CA VAL A 87 3.26 1.94 21.11
C VAL A 87 3.35 2.88 22.31
N ARG A 88 2.32 2.87 23.15
CA ARG A 88 2.37 3.56 24.44
C ARG A 88 2.98 2.65 25.49
N GLY A 89 4.10 3.08 26.09
CA GLY A 89 4.80 2.39 27.17
C GLY A 89 4.03 2.42 28.49
N ASN A 90 4.48 1.61 29.46
CA ASN A 90 3.92 1.53 30.82
C ASN A 90 4.12 2.83 31.62
N ASP A 91 5.07 3.65 31.22
CA ASP A 91 5.31 4.99 31.76
C ASP A 91 4.39 6.07 31.17
N GLY A 92 3.56 5.70 30.17
CA GLY A 92 2.61 6.58 29.50
C GLY A 92 3.19 7.36 28.33
N ARG A 93 4.48 7.24 28.02
CA ARG A 93 5.14 7.83 26.85
C ARG A 93 4.90 7.00 25.60
N TYR A 94 5.21 7.56 24.42
CA TYR A 94 5.03 6.93 23.11
C TYR A 94 6.41 6.56 22.54
N TYR A 95 6.52 5.33 22.04
CA TYR A 95 7.76 4.75 21.54
C TYR A 95 7.59 4.35 20.09
N LEU A 96 8.39 4.95 19.23
CA LEU A 96 8.44 4.73 17.80
C LEU A 96 9.53 3.68 17.51
N TYR A 97 9.14 2.55 16.92
CA TYR A 97 10.02 1.50 16.44
C TYR A 97 10.15 1.61 14.93
N TYR A 98 11.37 1.51 14.41
CA TYR A 98 11.63 1.62 12.98
C TYR A 98 12.91 0.89 12.59
N CYS A 99 13.12 0.66 11.29
CA CYS A 99 14.39 0.22 10.73
C CYS A 99 14.87 1.18 9.65
N MET A 100 16.19 1.21 9.44
CA MET A 100 16.84 2.09 8.46
C MET A 100 17.19 1.30 7.20
N GLY A 101 17.06 1.91 6.02
CA GLY A 101 17.37 1.32 4.75
C GLY A 101 18.20 2.19 3.82
N GLY A 102 18.66 1.57 2.74
CA GLY A 102 19.38 2.21 1.65
C GLY A 102 18.56 2.32 0.36
N ASP A 103 19.20 2.78 -0.70
CA ASP A 103 18.58 2.93 -2.02
C ASP A 103 18.02 1.58 -2.54
N TYR A 104 16.85 1.60 -3.16
CA TYR A 104 16.17 0.45 -3.77
C TYR A 104 15.81 -0.68 -2.81
N GLY A 105 15.67 -0.40 -1.51
CA GLY A 105 15.41 -1.40 -0.49
C GLY A 105 16.63 -2.25 -0.09
N TYR A 106 17.76 -2.11 -0.79
CA TYR A 106 18.99 -2.81 -0.41
C TYR A 106 19.61 -2.20 0.85
N GLY A 107 20.09 -3.08 1.73
CA GLY A 107 20.69 -2.69 2.99
C GLY A 107 19.69 -2.33 4.10
N GLY A 108 18.39 -2.24 3.82
CA GLY A 108 17.35 -2.01 4.82
C GLY A 108 17.19 -3.12 5.83
N TYR A 109 17.63 -4.30 5.47
CA TYR A 109 17.54 -5.52 6.28
C TYR A 109 18.79 -5.77 7.16
N THR A 110 19.76 -4.89 7.15
CA THR A 110 21.07 -5.11 7.81
C THR A 110 21.15 -4.59 9.23
N GLY A 111 20.26 -3.68 9.57
CA GLY A 111 20.27 -2.96 10.83
C GLY A 111 19.55 -3.67 11.96
N PRO A 112 19.62 -3.10 13.16
CA PRO A 112 18.75 -3.42 14.27
C PRO A 112 17.41 -2.71 14.14
N ILE A 113 16.49 -3.00 15.07
CA ILE A 113 15.32 -2.17 15.31
C ILE A 113 15.76 -0.96 16.13
N SER A 114 15.52 0.24 15.60
CA SER A 114 15.78 1.51 16.26
C SER A 114 14.55 1.99 17.02
N VAL A 115 14.76 2.79 18.08
CA VAL A 115 13.70 3.28 18.94
C VAL A 115 13.86 4.77 19.18
N ALA A 116 12.77 5.52 19.03
CA ALA A 116 12.66 6.92 19.43
C ALA A 116 11.47 7.10 20.41
N VAL A 117 11.46 8.15 21.19
CA VAL A 117 10.48 8.37 22.27
C VAL A 117 9.94 9.79 22.27
N CYS A 118 8.65 9.93 22.63
CA CYS A 118 7.99 11.22 22.78
C CYS A 118 6.93 11.17 23.91
N ASP A 119 6.64 12.32 24.49
CA ASP A 119 5.59 12.44 25.52
C ASP A 119 4.17 12.49 24.94
N THR A 120 4.03 12.72 23.64
CA THR A 120 2.74 12.81 22.94
C THR A 120 2.76 11.97 21.68
N PRO A 121 1.60 11.47 21.20
CA PRO A 121 1.56 10.54 20.07
C PRO A 121 2.10 11.12 18.76
N ALA A 122 1.97 12.41 18.53
CA ALA A 122 2.42 13.07 17.30
C ALA A 122 3.39 14.24 17.56
N GLY A 123 4.13 14.19 18.68
CA GLY A 123 5.15 15.19 19.01
C GLY A 123 6.47 14.97 18.25
N LYS A 124 7.49 15.64 18.72
CA LYS A 124 8.87 15.45 18.22
C LYS A 124 9.50 14.30 18.98
N TYR A 125 9.68 13.19 18.28
CA TYR A 125 10.36 12.03 18.84
C TYR A 125 11.86 12.31 18.93
N GLU A 126 12.48 11.81 20.00
CA GLU A 126 13.92 11.87 20.23
C GLU A 126 14.50 10.46 20.17
N TYR A 127 15.66 10.31 19.52
CA TYR A 127 16.35 9.02 19.48
C TYR A 127 16.63 8.50 20.90
N LEU A 128 16.23 7.26 21.16
CA LEU A 128 16.42 6.60 22.44
C LEU A 128 17.56 5.57 22.38
N GLY A 129 17.62 4.76 21.35
CA GLY A 129 18.59 3.67 21.21
C GLY A 129 18.16 2.63 20.19
N HIS A 130 18.80 1.46 20.28
CA HIS A 130 18.43 0.26 19.55
C HIS A 130 17.97 -0.80 20.53
N VAL A 131 17.12 -1.72 20.06
CA VAL A 131 16.80 -2.93 20.83
C VAL A 131 18.10 -3.67 21.12
N GLN A 132 18.35 -4.03 22.38
CA GLN A 132 19.62 -4.56 22.87
C GLN A 132 19.43 -5.64 23.93
N TYR A 133 20.45 -6.45 24.11
CA TYR A 133 20.53 -7.40 25.23
C TYR A 133 20.95 -6.69 26.54
N LYS A 134 20.78 -7.40 27.67
CA LYS A 134 21.13 -6.86 29.03
C LYS A 134 22.57 -6.45 29.19
N ASP A 135 23.48 -7.00 28.40
CA ASP A 135 24.90 -6.63 28.39
C ASP A 135 25.21 -5.41 27.50
N GLY A 136 24.20 -4.81 26.88
CA GLY A 136 24.34 -3.68 25.97
C GLY A 136 24.67 -4.07 24.52
N THR A 137 24.76 -5.36 24.20
CA THR A 137 24.95 -5.82 22.82
C THR A 137 23.68 -5.56 22.03
N VAL A 138 23.79 -4.91 20.87
CA VAL A 138 22.65 -4.63 19.98
C VAL A 138 22.04 -5.93 19.47
N MET A 139 20.73 -6.07 19.61
CA MET A 139 19.98 -7.22 19.14
C MET A 139 19.83 -7.17 17.62
N LYS A 140 20.43 -8.14 16.94
CA LYS A 140 20.36 -8.36 15.49
C LYS A 140 19.99 -9.81 15.16
N LYS A 141 19.31 -10.48 16.07
CA LYS A 141 18.89 -11.86 15.85
C LYS A 141 17.72 -11.90 14.89
N TYR A 142 17.78 -12.78 13.89
CA TYR A 142 16.92 -12.83 12.74
C TYR A 142 17.03 -11.55 11.87
N ILE A 143 16.16 -11.38 10.90
CA ILE A 143 16.13 -10.17 10.07
C ILE A 143 15.22 -9.13 10.73
N CYS A 144 15.82 -8.05 11.22
CA CYS A 144 15.13 -6.97 11.94
C CYS A 144 14.48 -5.99 10.96
N PHE A 145 13.33 -6.36 10.40
CA PHE A 145 12.63 -5.58 9.38
C PHE A 145 11.15 -5.41 9.72
N ASP A 146 10.56 -4.27 9.34
CA ASP A 146 9.17 -3.89 9.54
C ASP A 146 8.66 -4.16 10.97
N PRO A 147 9.20 -3.46 11.98
CA PRO A 147 8.81 -3.69 13.36
C PRO A 147 7.41 -3.16 13.65
N ALA A 148 6.55 -4.00 14.21
CA ALA A 148 5.29 -3.62 14.85
C ALA A 148 5.37 -3.80 16.36
N ALA A 149 4.68 -2.96 17.11
CA ALA A 149 4.79 -2.91 18.56
C ALA A 149 3.44 -3.04 19.26
N MET A 150 3.38 -3.83 20.31
CA MET A 150 2.17 -4.01 21.11
C MET A 150 2.49 -3.95 22.60
N ASN A 151 1.68 -3.21 23.35
CA ASN A 151 1.63 -3.30 24.81
C ASN A 151 0.45 -4.21 25.18
N ASP A 152 0.74 -5.46 25.49
CA ASP A 152 -0.23 -6.47 25.88
C ASP A 152 -0.33 -6.55 27.40
N ASP A 153 -1.23 -5.74 27.97
CA ASP A 153 -1.47 -5.66 29.42
C ASP A 153 -0.16 -5.46 30.25
N GLY A 154 0.71 -4.57 29.77
CA GLY A 154 1.99 -4.23 30.40
C GLY A 154 3.18 -5.04 29.86
N THR A 155 2.98 -6.02 29.02
CA THR A 155 4.05 -6.76 28.33
C THR A 155 4.33 -6.14 26.96
N ILE A 156 5.54 -5.63 26.77
CA ILE A 156 5.95 -5.01 25.51
C ILE A 156 6.45 -6.07 24.55
N ARG A 157 5.79 -6.18 23.40
CA ARG A 157 6.10 -7.14 22.34
C ARG A 157 6.41 -6.40 21.05
N ILE A 158 7.49 -6.79 20.38
CA ILE A 158 7.84 -6.31 19.04
C ILE A 158 7.76 -7.49 18.08
N PHE A 159 7.03 -7.31 16.98
CA PHE A 159 6.89 -8.27 15.90
C PHE A 159 7.65 -7.75 14.70
N TYR A 160 8.43 -8.59 14.03
CA TYR A 160 9.30 -8.16 12.94
C TYR A 160 9.70 -9.34 12.07
N GLY A 161 10.40 -9.09 10.99
CA GLY A 161 10.96 -10.13 10.13
C GLY A 161 10.60 -9.94 8.67
N THR A 162 11.15 -10.79 7.83
CA THR A 162 10.85 -10.84 6.40
C THR A 162 10.95 -12.25 5.89
N GLN A 163 10.20 -12.53 4.84
CA GLN A 163 10.10 -13.78 4.09
C GLN A 163 9.70 -15.00 4.96
N TYR A 164 9.39 -16.11 4.33
CA TYR A 164 9.18 -17.40 4.98
C TYR A 164 10.44 -18.26 4.88
N GLY A 165 10.52 -19.28 5.72
CA GLY A 165 11.66 -20.18 5.73
C GLY A 165 11.75 -21.05 4.47
N TYR A 166 12.93 -21.58 4.23
CA TYR A 166 13.31 -22.32 3.02
C TYR A 166 13.76 -23.76 3.32
N GLU A 167 13.39 -24.31 4.47
CA GLU A 167 13.86 -25.64 4.94
C GLU A 167 13.78 -26.76 3.92
N GLU A 168 12.83 -26.69 2.99
CA GLU A 168 12.58 -27.72 2.00
C GLU A 168 12.89 -27.32 0.56
N GLU A 169 13.56 -26.17 0.34
CA GLU A 169 14.04 -25.83 -1.01
C GLU A 169 15.42 -26.48 -1.27
N PRO A 170 15.48 -27.62 -1.96
CA PRO A 170 16.76 -28.27 -2.27
C PRO A 170 17.67 -27.37 -3.10
N ASP A 171 17.11 -26.37 -3.77
CA ASP A 171 17.82 -25.47 -4.67
C ASP A 171 18.29 -24.17 -3.99
N PHE A 172 17.92 -23.88 -2.75
CA PHE A 172 18.31 -22.64 -2.07
C PHE A 172 19.82 -22.36 -2.13
N LEU A 173 20.64 -23.40 -2.01
CA LEU A 173 22.10 -23.29 -2.07
C LEU A 173 22.66 -23.21 -3.49
N THR A 174 21.89 -23.58 -4.50
CA THR A 174 22.37 -23.81 -5.87
C THR A 174 21.77 -22.88 -6.91
N ASN A 175 20.63 -22.28 -6.65
CA ASN A 175 19.90 -21.40 -7.58
C ASN A 175 20.29 -19.92 -7.50
N GLY A 176 21.28 -19.56 -6.67
CA GLY A 176 21.71 -18.17 -6.45
C GLY A 176 20.97 -17.46 -5.31
N ARG A 177 19.87 -17.99 -4.79
CA ARG A 177 19.08 -17.35 -3.73
C ARG A 177 19.88 -17.04 -2.47
N LEU A 178 20.77 -17.94 -2.04
CA LEU A 178 21.64 -17.66 -0.88
C LEU A 178 22.58 -16.47 -1.11
N ASP A 179 23.05 -16.27 -2.33
CA ASP A 179 23.90 -15.12 -2.67
C ASP A 179 23.09 -13.82 -2.67
N ASP A 180 21.84 -13.87 -3.12
CA ASP A 180 20.89 -12.75 -3.05
C ASP A 180 20.58 -12.38 -1.59
N GLU A 181 20.32 -13.38 -0.73
CA GLU A 181 20.07 -13.18 0.70
C GLU A 181 21.29 -12.58 1.42
N VAL A 182 22.51 -13.04 1.10
CA VAL A 182 23.76 -12.46 1.63
C VAL A 182 23.84 -10.98 1.25
N SER A 183 23.55 -10.65 0.01
CA SER A 183 23.59 -9.27 -0.48
C SER A 183 22.50 -8.39 0.17
N MET A 184 21.28 -8.91 0.25
CA MET A 184 20.12 -8.19 0.78
C MET A 184 20.23 -7.94 2.28
N PHE A 185 20.58 -8.97 3.06
CA PHE A 185 20.60 -8.90 4.51
C PHE A 185 21.93 -8.43 5.08
N GLY A 186 22.98 -8.30 4.28
CA GLY A 186 24.32 -7.94 4.75
C GLY A 186 24.88 -8.93 5.78
N ARG A 187 24.59 -10.23 5.60
CA ARG A 187 25.01 -11.33 6.46
C ARG A 187 25.95 -12.25 5.72
N THR A 188 26.78 -13.02 6.45
CA THR A 188 27.59 -14.08 5.82
C THR A 188 26.75 -15.33 5.55
N LYS A 189 27.21 -16.19 4.62
CA LYS A 189 26.57 -17.50 4.36
C LYS A 189 26.53 -18.37 5.62
N GLU A 190 27.62 -18.38 6.38
CA GLU A 190 27.73 -19.12 7.64
C GLU A 190 26.72 -18.64 8.68
N GLU A 191 26.49 -17.32 8.74
CA GLU A 191 25.52 -16.73 9.65
C GLU A 191 24.10 -17.12 9.23
N ILE A 192 23.73 -16.97 7.95
CA ILE A 192 22.40 -17.34 7.43
C ILE A 192 22.13 -18.83 7.67
N LEU A 193 23.06 -19.69 7.33
CA LEU A 193 22.91 -21.15 7.47
C LEU A 193 23.05 -21.64 8.93
N GLY A 194 23.53 -20.79 9.84
CA GLY A 194 23.69 -21.12 11.25
C GLY A 194 22.41 -21.15 12.08
N TYR A 195 21.31 -20.62 11.54
CA TYR A 195 20.01 -20.66 12.21
C TYR A 195 19.37 -22.04 12.08
N LYS A 196 18.96 -22.65 13.20
CA LYS A 196 18.30 -23.95 13.21
C LYS A 196 16.87 -23.90 12.66
N ASP A 197 16.25 -22.75 12.80
CA ASP A 197 14.85 -22.46 12.53
C ASP A 197 14.68 -21.34 11.50
N SER A 198 15.54 -21.26 10.51
CA SER A 198 15.64 -20.20 9.53
C SER A 198 15.93 -18.81 10.14
N ILE A 199 16.72 -18.00 9.43
CA ILE A 199 16.91 -16.58 9.76
C ILE A 199 15.67 -15.73 9.41
N MET A 200 14.85 -16.24 8.50
CA MET A 200 13.64 -15.59 7.99
C MET A 200 12.38 -16.02 8.76
N GLY A 201 11.30 -15.30 8.54
CA GLY A 201 9.99 -15.58 9.11
C GLY A 201 9.51 -14.45 10.03
N PRO A 202 8.27 -14.54 10.50
CA PRO A 202 7.71 -13.57 11.44
C PRO A 202 8.18 -13.91 12.86
N ILE A 203 8.85 -12.95 13.46
CA ILE A 203 9.53 -13.06 14.76
C ILE A 203 8.82 -12.20 15.78
N MET A 204 8.83 -12.61 17.04
CA MET A 204 8.45 -11.78 18.18
C MET A 204 9.58 -11.75 19.20
N VAL A 205 9.81 -10.58 19.80
CA VAL A 205 10.69 -10.37 20.96
C VAL A 205 9.90 -9.67 22.06
N VAL A 206 10.16 -10.02 23.33
CA VAL A 206 9.61 -9.33 24.49
C VAL A 206 10.67 -8.40 25.07
N LEU A 207 10.28 -7.16 25.36
CA LEU A 207 11.16 -6.16 25.94
C LEU A 207 10.86 -5.91 27.43
N GLU A 208 11.84 -5.39 28.13
CA GLU A 208 11.68 -4.83 29.49
C GLU A 208 10.93 -3.48 29.41
N ASP A 209 10.54 -2.93 30.56
CA ASP A 209 9.80 -1.65 30.64
C ASP A 209 10.61 -0.43 30.15
N ASP A 210 11.92 -0.58 29.95
CA ASP A 210 12.77 0.47 29.36
C ASP A 210 12.57 0.61 27.83
N MET A 211 11.76 -0.26 27.22
CA MET A 211 11.41 -0.26 25.80
C MET A 211 12.58 -0.58 24.85
N LEU A 212 13.73 -0.97 25.39
CA LEU A 212 14.94 -1.27 24.62
C LEU A 212 15.51 -2.66 24.93
N THR A 213 15.49 -3.06 26.19
CA THR A 213 16.22 -4.26 26.63
C THR A 213 15.40 -5.53 26.40
N VAL A 214 16.00 -6.51 25.75
CA VAL A 214 15.39 -7.84 25.53
C VAL A 214 15.14 -8.51 26.89
N LYS A 215 13.90 -8.86 27.13
CA LYS A 215 13.43 -9.63 28.30
C LYS A 215 13.35 -11.12 28.00
N GLU A 216 12.78 -11.48 26.86
CA GLU A 216 12.71 -12.84 26.35
C GLU A 216 13.32 -12.91 24.95
N GLU A 217 14.07 -13.98 24.67
CA GLU A 217 14.73 -14.20 23.38
C GLU A 217 13.75 -14.15 22.19
N PRO A 218 14.18 -13.57 21.07
CA PRO A 218 13.39 -13.59 19.85
C PRO A 218 13.09 -15.01 19.38
N ARG A 219 11.84 -15.23 18.89
CA ARG A 219 11.37 -16.50 18.35
C ARG A 219 10.33 -16.33 17.25
N HIS A 220 10.21 -17.33 16.40
CA HIS A 220 9.13 -17.41 15.41
C HIS A 220 7.76 -17.52 16.09
N ILE A 221 6.75 -16.86 15.53
CA ILE A 221 5.35 -16.91 16.01
C ILE A 221 4.45 -17.78 15.13
N ILE A 222 4.79 -17.94 13.84
CA ILE A 222 4.18 -18.89 12.93
C ILE A 222 5.29 -19.75 12.29
N PRO A 223 4.95 -20.93 11.75
CA PRO A 223 5.96 -21.79 11.14
C PRO A 223 6.74 -21.07 10.05
N TYR A 224 8.07 -21.16 10.09
CA TYR A 224 8.96 -20.67 9.03
C TYR A 224 8.94 -21.60 7.81
N ALA A 225 8.74 -22.91 8.00
CA ALA A 225 8.45 -23.87 6.97
C ALA A 225 6.92 -23.97 6.78
N VAL A 226 6.43 -23.58 5.62
CA VAL A 226 4.99 -23.38 5.40
C VAL A 226 4.26 -24.57 4.79
N LYS A 227 5.00 -25.53 4.21
CA LYS A 227 4.43 -26.71 3.56
C LYS A 227 3.60 -27.54 4.54
N GLU A 228 2.43 -28.00 4.07
CA GLU A 228 1.45 -28.75 4.87
C GLU A 228 0.88 -27.97 6.10
N THR A 229 1.08 -26.66 6.15
CA THR A 229 0.47 -25.77 7.13
C THR A 229 -0.68 -24.96 6.53
N SER A 230 -1.44 -24.24 7.35
CA SER A 230 -2.48 -23.33 6.88
C SER A 230 -1.91 -22.16 6.06
N PHE A 231 -0.62 -21.88 6.15
CA PHE A 231 0.08 -20.77 5.50
C PHE A 231 0.67 -21.11 4.11
N GLU A 232 0.57 -22.36 3.66
CA GLU A 232 1.24 -22.85 2.44
C GLU A 232 0.94 -22.00 1.18
N LYS A 233 -0.30 -21.52 1.05
CA LYS A 233 -0.72 -20.70 -0.10
C LYS A 233 -0.53 -19.21 0.10
N HIS A 234 -0.38 -18.77 1.34
CA HIS A 234 -0.27 -17.37 1.76
C HIS A 234 0.87 -17.22 2.78
N PRO A 235 2.10 -17.59 2.41
CA PRO A 235 3.24 -17.51 3.32
C PRO A 235 3.49 -16.06 3.75
N PHE A 236 4.01 -15.87 4.94
CA PHE A 236 4.45 -14.57 5.40
C PHE A 236 5.56 -14.02 4.48
N PHE A 237 5.45 -12.73 4.14
CA PHE A 237 6.53 -12.03 3.44
C PHE A 237 7.11 -10.93 4.33
N GLU A 238 6.31 -9.94 4.73
CA GLU A 238 6.73 -8.80 5.56
C GLU A 238 5.52 -8.08 6.16
N GLY A 239 5.73 -6.90 6.73
CA GLY A 239 4.62 -6.07 7.17
C GLY A 239 3.91 -6.60 8.41
N SER A 240 4.67 -6.99 9.42
CA SER A 240 4.12 -7.48 10.70
C SER A 240 3.24 -6.44 11.37
N SER A 241 2.04 -6.80 11.77
CA SER A 241 1.16 -5.99 12.63
C SER A 241 0.37 -6.89 13.56
N MET A 242 0.12 -6.47 14.79
CA MET A 242 -0.59 -7.26 15.79
C MET A 242 -1.72 -6.47 16.44
N ARG A 243 -2.91 -7.05 16.48
CA ARG A 243 -4.04 -6.48 17.22
C ARG A 243 -4.71 -7.52 18.10
N LYS A 244 -5.17 -7.10 19.27
CA LYS A 244 -5.98 -7.92 20.19
C LYS A 244 -7.46 -7.53 20.01
N VAL A 245 -8.27 -8.50 19.66
CA VAL A 245 -9.72 -8.32 19.48
C VAL A 245 -10.46 -9.28 20.41
N GLY A 246 -11.02 -8.76 21.48
CA GLY A 246 -11.52 -9.59 22.56
C GLY A 246 -10.39 -10.41 23.20
N ASP A 247 -10.54 -11.73 23.18
CA ASP A 247 -9.55 -12.67 23.73
C ASP A 247 -8.63 -13.27 22.65
N LYS A 248 -8.72 -12.78 21.38
CA LYS A 248 -7.94 -13.29 20.25
C LYS A 248 -6.88 -12.30 19.80
N TYR A 249 -5.78 -12.83 19.28
CA TYR A 249 -4.70 -12.08 18.64
C TYR A 249 -4.78 -12.25 17.13
N TYR A 250 -4.78 -11.14 16.42
CA TYR A 250 -4.81 -11.05 14.97
C TYR A 250 -3.45 -10.56 14.49
N PHE A 251 -2.70 -11.44 13.88
CA PHE A 251 -1.44 -11.12 13.21
C PHE A 251 -1.74 -10.79 11.76
N VAL A 252 -1.65 -9.52 11.41
CA VAL A 252 -1.85 -9.00 10.04
C VAL A 252 -0.49 -8.93 9.37
N TYR A 253 -0.43 -9.32 8.11
CA TYR A 253 0.83 -9.39 7.37
C TYR A 253 0.64 -9.35 5.86
N SER A 254 1.67 -8.92 5.12
CA SER A 254 1.79 -9.07 3.68
C SER A 254 2.20 -10.49 3.33
N SER A 255 1.49 -11.16 2.43
CA SER A 255 1.88 -12.49 1.96
C SER A 255 2.93 -12.43 0.86
N TRP A 256 3.61 -13.56 0.61
CA TRP A 256 4.54 -13.72 -0.50
C TRP A 256 3.92 -13.46 -1.89
N GLN A 257 2.59 -13.48 -1.98
CA GLN A 257 1.88 -13.11 -3.20
C GLN A 257 2.03 -11.62 -3.56
N ASN A 258 2.46 -10.81 -2.61
CA ASN A 258 2.85 -9.41 -2.77
C ASN A 258 1.75 -8.50 -3.37
N HIS A 259 0.50 -8.84 -3.11
CA HIS A 259 -0.67 -8.05 -3.52
C HIS A 259 -1.80 -8.07 -2.49
N GLU A 260 -1.66 -8.85 -1.43
CA GLU A 260 -2.70 -9.09 -0.44
C GLU A 260 -2.22 -8.86 0.98
N LEU A 261 -3.08 -8.29 1.79
CA LEU A 261 -2.93 -8.20 3.23
C LEU A 261 -3.74 -9.32 3.86
N CYS A 262 -3.05 -10.22 4.54
CA CYS A 262 -3.60 -11.41 5.18
C CYS A 262 -3.68 -11.26 6.69
N TYR A 263 -4.42 -12.17 7.34
CA TYR A 263 -4.37 -12.29 8.79
C TYR A 263 -4.28 -13.74 9.22
N ALA A 264 -3.68 -13.92 10.39
CA ALA A 264 -3.69 -15.16 11.14
C ALA A 264 -4.23 -14.89 12.54
N VAL A 265 -4.86 -15.89 13.14
CA VAL A 265 -5.55 -15.76 14.42
C VAL A 265 -5.05 -16.80 15.42
N SER A 266 -4.90 -16.37 16.69
CA SER A 266 -4.54 -17.26 17.81
C SER A 266 -5.21 -16.81 19.12
N ASP A 267 -5.26 -17.72 20.10
CA ASP A 267 -5.57 -17.42 21.50
C ASP A 267 -4.35 -16.87 22.27
N TYR A 268 -3.17 -16.92 21.67
CA TYR A 268 -1.90 -16.53 22.27
C TYR A 268 -1.16 -15.49 21.40
N PRO A 269 -0.40 -14.56 22.00
CA PRO A 269 0.30 -13.52 21.23
C PRO A 269 1.55 -14.04 20.51
N ASP A 270 2.02 -15.25 20.80
CA ASP A 270 3.36 -15.73 20.46
C ASP A 270 3.40 -17.13 19.83
N HIS A 271 2.27 -17.80 19.68
CA HIS A 271 2.19 -19.14 19.05
C HIS A 271 0.75 -19.52 18.71
N GLY A 272 0.58 -20.67 18.06
CA GLY A 272 -0.72 -21.25 17.78
C GLY A 272 -1.52 -20.54 16.70
N PHE A 273 -0.91 -19.67 15.93
CA PHE A 273 -1.57 -18.97 14.84
C PHE A 273 -1.97 -19.92 13.70
N THR A 274 -3.15 -19.70 13.18
CA THR A 274 -3.65 -20.31 11.96
C THR A 274 -4.06 -19.22 10.97
N PHE A 275 -3.84 -19.47 9.68
CA PHE A 275 -4.26 -18.55 8.61
C PHE A 275 -5.77 -18.35 8.67
N GLY A 276 -6.19 -17.09 8.72
CA GLY A 276 -7.60 -16.69 8.81
C GLY A 276 -8.21 -16.32 7.48
N GLY A 277 -7.42 -15.70 6.60
CA GLY A 277 -7.87 -15.26 5.28
C GLY A 277 -7.11 -14.04 4.75
N THR A 278 -7.47 -13.60 3.56
CA THR A 278 -7.08 -12.32 2.97
C THR A 278 -8.09 -11.26 3.40
N ILE A 279 -7.63 -10.11 3.88
CA ILE A 279 -8.49 -8.99 4.29
C ILE A 279 -8.80 -8.10 3.09
N VAL A 280 -7.76 -7.71 2.36
CA VAL A 280 -7.85 -6.86 1.16
C VAL A 280 -6.73 -7.24 0.19
N SER A 281 -6.96 -7.07 -1.09
CA SER A 281 -5.94 -7.30 -2.13
C SER A 281 -5.95 -6.16 -3.13
N ASN A 282 -4.77 -5.63 -3.44
CA ASN A 282 -4.61 -4.70 -4.55
C ASN A 282 -5.09 -5.36 -5.85
N GLY A 283 -5.89 -4.66 -6.63
CA GLY A 283 -6.49 -5.24 -7.84
C GLY A 283 -7.65 -6.21 -7.61
N ASP A 284 -8.19 -6.27 -6.38
CA ASP A 284 -9.33 -7.12 -6.00
C ASP A 284 -9.11 -8.63 -6.28
N VAL A 285 -7.84 -9.09 -6.30
CA VAL A 285 -7.53 -10.52 -6.49
C VAL A 285 -8.12 -11.35 -5.37
N GLY A 286 -8.80 -12.44 -5.70
CA GLY A 286 -9.53 -13.29 -4.75
C GLY A 286 -10.94 -12.81 -4.45
N TYR A 287 -11.20 -11.51 -4.45
CA TYR A 287 -12.52 -10.96 -4.19
C TYR A 287 -13.53 -11.43 -5.26
N LYS A 288 -14.63 -12.05 -4.80
CA LYS A 288 -15.63 -12.71 -5.67
C LYS A 288 -15.02 -13.70 -6.68
N GLY A 289 -13.87 -14.28 -6.35
CA GLY A 289 -13.22 -15.29 -7.19
C GLY A 289 -12.38 -14.72 -8.34
N ARG A 290 -12.02 -13.43 -8.32
CA ARG A 290 -11.15 -12.82 -9.32
C ARG A 290 -9.78 -13.49 -9.33
N SER A 291 -9.35 -13.91 -10.51
CA SER A 291 -8.01 -14.47 -10.68
C SER A 291 -6.93 -13.37 -10.73
N PHE A 292 -5.69 -13.76 -10.48
CA PHE A 292 -4.56 -12.83 -10.51
C PHE A 292 -4.36 -12.20 -11.91
N GLU A 293 -4.61 -12.95 -12.98
CA GLU A 293 -4.49 -12.46 -14.36
C GLU A 293 -5.51 -11.35 -14.66
N ASN A 294 -6.66 -11.38 -13.98
CA ASN A 294 -7.75 -10.41 -14.16
C ASN A 294 -7.74 -9.30 -13.10
N LYS A 295 -6.58 -9.02 -12.52
CA LYS A 295 -6.44 -7.95 -11.52
C LYS A 295 -6.81 -6.58 -12.08
N LEU A 296 -7.42 -5.75 -11.26
CA LEU A 296 -7.96 -4.45 -11.65
C LEU A 296 -7.03 -3.26 -11.33
N ASN A 297 -5.80 -3.53 -10.90
CA ASN A 297 -4.77 -2.50 -10.69
C ASN A 297 -3.40 -3.15 -10.87
N MET A 298 -2.37 -2.32 -11.04
CA MET A 298 -1.02 -2.82 -10.84
C MET A 298 -0.86 -3.29 -9.39
N THR A 299 -0.09 -4.34 -9.21
CA THR A 299 0.20 -4.97 -7.93
C THR A 299 1.70 -5.04 -7.71
N GLY A 300 2.11 -5.12 -6.48
CA GLY A 300 3.50 -5.14 -6.04
C GLY A 300 3.52 -5.24 -4.52
N THR A 301 4.15 -4.32 -3.84
CA THR A 301 4.16 -4.31 -2.37
C THR A 301 2.77 -4.04 -1.79
N THR A 302 2.50 -4.62 -0.63
CA THR A 302 1.36 -4.26 0.22
C THR A 302 1.79 -4.35 1.68
N HIS A 303 1.29 -3.45 2.53
CA HIS A 303 1.54 -3.45 3.96
C HIS A 303 0.46 -2.60 4.63
N GLY A 304 0.05 -2.99 5.83
CA GLY A 304 -0.95 -2.25 6.60
C GLY A 304 -1.42 -3.03 7.82
N SER A 305 -2.51 -2.56 8.41
CA SER A 305 -3.02 -3.05 9.69
C SER A 305 -4.53 -2.94 9.77
N ILE A 306 -5.11 -3.38 10.87
CA ILE A 306 -6.52 -3.14 11.20
C ILE A 306 -6.63 -2.28 12.45
N GLU A 307 -7.67 -1.44 12.55
CA GLU A 307 -7.93 -0.63 13.75
C GLU A 307 -9.43 -0.41 13.96
N CYS A 308 -9.83 -0.38 15.23
CA CYS A 308 -11.20 -0.07 15.63
C CYS A 308 -11.35 1.42 15.94
N ILE A 309 -12.08 2.13 15.10
CA ILE A 309 -12.32 3.56 15.27
C ILE A 309 -13.82 3.77 15.57
N ASP A 310 -14.11 4.27 16.75
CA ASP A 310 -15.49 4.53 17.20
C ASP A 310 -16.44 3.31 17.08
N GLY A 311 -15.91 2.10 17.31
CA GLY A 311 -16.67 0.85 17.26
C GLY A 311 -16.79 0.21 15.87
N GLN A 312 -16.27 0.83 14.84
CA GLN A 312 -16.15 0.27 13.49
C GLN A 312 -14.71 -0.16 13.22
N TRP A 313 -14.50 -1.39 12.75
CA TRP A 313 -13.20 -1.88 12.30
C TRP A 313 -12.91 -1.45 10.87
N TYR A 314 -11.65 -1.11 10.62
CA TYR A 314 -11.13 -0.77 9.31
C TYR A 314 -9.85 -1.53 9.06
N VAL A 315 -9.60 -1.91 7.80
CA VAL A 315 -8.27 -2.26 7.29
C VAL A 315 -7.64 -1.02 6.69
N PHE A 316 -6.38 -0.78 7.01
CA PHE A 316 -5.53 0.24 6.39
C PHE A 316 -4.51 -0.48 5.52
N TYR A 317 -4.31 0.02 4.31
CA TYR A 317 -3.41 -0.55 3.33
C TYR A 317 -2.90 0.55 2.40
N HIS A 318 -2.11 0.23 1.39
CA HIS A 318 -1.70 1.22 0.40
C HIS A 318 -1.94 0.74 -1.03
N ARG A 319 -2.11 1.68 -1.95
CA ARG A 319 -2.14 1.45 -3.39
C ARG A 319 -0.86 1.98 -4.04
N LEU A 320 -0.49 1.41 -5.18
CA LEU A 320 0.66 1.84 -5.99
C LEU A 320 0.24 2.87 -7.03
N THR A 321 1.15 3.79 -7.37
CA THR A 321 0.97 4.83 -8.39
C THR A 321 2.28 5.09 -9.15
N HIS A 322 2.28 5.95 -10.15
CA HIS A 322 3.50 6.42 -10.85
C HIS A 322 4.31 5.33 -11.54
N LYS A 323 3.67 4.26 -11.99
CA LYS A 323 4.36 3.13 -12.64
C LYS A 323 5.50 2.56 -11.79
N SER A 324 5.36 2.58 -10.47
CA SER A 324 6.40 2.14 -9.55
C SER A 324 5.86 1.58 -8.25
N ASP A 325 6.69 0.78 -7.57
CA ASP A 325 6.43 0.37 -6.19
C ASP A 325 6.79 1.46 -5.17
N TYR A 326 7.34 2.59 -5.61
CA TYR A 326 7.94 3.61 -4.74
C TYR A 326 7.06 4.83 -4.45
N SER A 327 5.85 4.85 -4.99
CA SER A 327 4.88 5.93 -4.77
C SER A 327 3.57 5.33 -4.29
N ARG A 328 3.47 5.14 -2.97
CA ARG A 328 2.40 4.38 -2.32
C ARG A 328 1.49 5.31 -1.53
N GLN A 329 0.19 5.29 -1.81
CA GLN A 329 -0.81 6.14 -1.15
C GLN A 329 -1.66 5.35 -0.15
N ALA A 330 -1.89 5.94 1.03
CA ALA A 330 -2.69 5.35 2.09
C ALA A 330 -4.17 5.22 1.72
N CYS A 331 -4.70 4.00 1.84
CA CYS A 331 -6.10 3.65 1.64
C CYS A 331 -6.66 2.93 2.88
N ALA A 332 -7.97 2.89 3.02
CA ALA A 332 -8.64 2.15 4.08
C ALA A 332 -10.01 1.65 3.63
N GLU A 333 -10.47 0.54 4.19
CA GLU A 333 -11.81 -0.01 3.94
C GLU A 333 -12.45 -0.43 5.26
N LYS A 334 -13.78 -0.37 5.33
CA LYS A 334 -14.54 -0.94 6.44
C LYS A 334 -14.47 -2.46 6.40
N ILE A 335 -14.19 -3.07 7.55
CA ILE A 335 -14.22 -4.52 7.72
C ILE A 335 -15.17 -4.90 8.85
N TYR A 336 -15.62 -6.15 8.84
CA TYR A 336 -16.45 -6.71 9.91
C TYR A 336 -15.81 -7.98 10.44
N ILE A 337 -15.64 -8.03 11.75
CA ILE A 337 -15.15 -9.24 12.44
C ILE A 337 -16.37 -10.00 12.93
N ALA A 338 -16.61 -11.17 12.37
CA ALA A 338 -17.73 -12.03 12.74
C ALA A 338 -17.58 -12.57 14.16
N ALA A 339 -18.65 -13.10 14.73
CA ALA A 339 -18.64 -13.62 16.11
C ALA A 339 -17.67 -14.81 16.33
N ASP A 340 -17.33 -15.55 15.28
CA ASP A 340 -16.32 -16.60 15.28
C ASP A 340 -14.89 -16.08 15.04
N GLY A 341 -14.74 -14.78 14.78
CA GLY A 341 -13.47 -14.11 14.52
C GLY A 341 -13.08 -14.05 13.05
N HIS A 342 -13.94 -14.51 12.13
CA HIS A 342 -13.66 -14.44 10.70
C HIS A 342 -13.78 -13.00 10.17
N ILE A 343 -12.90 -12.65 9.22
CA ILE A 343 -12.94 -11.41 8.45
C ILE A 343 -13.07 -11.79 6.98
N ASP A 344 -14.19 -11.40 6.36
CA ASP A 344 -14.37 -11.55 4.92
C ASP A 344 -13.47 -10.58 4.16
N GLN A 345 -12.93 -11.01 3.02
CA GLN A 345 -12.19 -10.13 2.13
C GLN A 345 -13.07 -9.00 1.64
N VAL A 346 -12.57 -7.77 1.73
CA VAL A 346 -13.24 -6.58 1.22
C VAL A 346 -12.66 -6.17 -0.14
N GLU A 347 -13.48 -5.52 -0.95
CA GLU A 347 -13.03 -4.92 -2.20
C GLU A 347 -12.35 -3.58 -1.95
N VAL A 348 -11.51 -3.14 -2.90
CA VAL A 348 -10.97 -1.78 -2.90
C VAL A 348 -12.02 -0.81 -3.42
N THR A 349 -12.21 0.32 -2.72
CA THR A 349 -13.23 1.32 -3.06
C THR A 349 -12.67 2.74 -3.10
N SER A 350 -13.40 3.64 -3.76
CA SER A 350 -13.13 5.08 -3.67
C SER A 350 -13.71 5.71 -2.39
N CYS A 351 -14.61 5.00 -1.68
CA CYS A 351 -15.26 5.52 -0.47
C CYS A 351 -14.34 5.50 0.75
N GLY A 352 -13.61 4.41 0.96
CA GLY A 352 -12.70 4.27 2.10
C GLY A 352 -13.34 4.54 3.46
N LEU A 353 -12.84 5.57 4.13
CA LEU A 353 -13.29 5.99 5.46
C LEU A 353 -14.61 6.80 5.44
N ASN A 354 -15.20 7.07 4.25
CA ASN A 354 -16.47 7.80 4.18
C ASN A 354 -17.62 6.98 4.82
N ASP A 355 -18.55 7.68 5.41
CA ASP A 355 -19.73 7.00 5.98
C ASP A 355 -20.78 6.75 4.90
N GLY A 356 -20.54 5.75 4.06
CA GLY A 356 -21.37 5.36 2.92
C GLY A 356 -20.85 5.89 1.59
N PRO A 357 -21.70 5.86 0.52
CA PRO A 357 -21.29 6.24 -0.81
C PRO A 357 -20.98 7.74 -0.91
N LEU A 358 -20.12 8.11 -1.85
CA LEU A 358 -19.84 9.50 -2.19
C LEU A 358 -21.09 10.18 -2.76
N VAL A 359 -21.30 11.43 -2.44
CA VAL A 359 -22.46 12.20 -2.92
C VAL A 359 -22.25 12.60 -4.38
N ALA A 360 -23.13 12.18 -5.24
CA ALA A 360 -23.09 12.49 -6.66
C ALA A 360 -23.60 13.90 -6.96
N ASN A 361 -22.91 14.92 -6.52
CA ASN A 361 -23.17 16.30 -6.90
C ASN A 361 -21.92 17.13 -6.64
N GLY A 362 -20.99 17.13 -7.58
CA GLY A 362 -19.75 17.86 -7.49
C GLY A 362 -18.67 17.33 -8.42
N THR A 363 -17.49 17.91 -8.29
CA THR A 363 -16.29 17.50 -9.01
C THR A 363 -15.41 16.67 -8.10
N TYR A 364 -14.93 15.55 -8.61
CA TYR A 364 -13.98 14.67 -7.93
C TYR A 364 -12.70 14.55 -8.75
N PRO A 365 -11.53 14.48 -8.11
CA PRO A 365 -10.29 14.15 -8.81
C PRO A 365 -10.39 12.77 -9.46
N ALA A 366 -10.06 12.64 -10.73
CA ALA A 366 -10.09 11.34 -11.40
C ALA A 366 -9.17 10.30 -10.74
N VAL A 367 -8.12 10.77 -10.08
CA VAL A 367 -7.13 9.93 -9.39
C VAL A 367 -7.67 9.22 -8.14
N ILE A 368 -8.94 9.40 -7.74
CA ILE A 368 -9.60 8.57 -6.73
C ILE A 368 -10.13 7.23 -7.30
N ALA A 369 -9.86 6.94 -8.57
CA ALA A 369 -10.19 5.64 -9.17
C ALA A 369 -9.64 4.51 -8.29
N CYS A 370 -10.52 3.58 -7.92
CA CYS A 370 -10.15 2.42 -7.12
C CYS A 370 -9.83 1.19 -7.98
N ASN A 371 -10.29 1.18 -9.24
CA ASN A 371 -9.88 0.21 -10.23
C ASN A 371 -9.36 0.93 -11.47
N LEU A 372 -8.28 0.41 -12.04
CA LEU A 372 -7.62 0.97 -13.21
C LEU A 372 -6.87 -0.15 -13.95
N THR A 373 -7.34 -0.52 -15.15
CA THR A 373 -6.77 -1.63 -15.89
C THR A 373 -6.99 -1.51 -17.40
N ASN A 374 -6.03 -2.01 -18.18
CA ASN A 374 -6.17 -2.30 -19.61
C ASN A 374 -6.25 -3.82 -19.86
N GLY A 375 -6.45 -4.63 -18.81
CA GLY A 375 -6.43 -6.10 -18.89
C GLY A 375 -5.04 -6.73 -18.75
N HIS A 376 -3.96 -5.94 -18.70
CA HIS A 376 -2.57 -6.40 -18.65
C HIS A 376 -1.73 -5.66 -17.61
N MET A 377 -2.32 -5.47 -16.42
CA MET A 377 -1.64 -4.73 -15.35
C MET A 377 -0.40 -5.46 -14.84
N PRO A 378 0.71 -4.74 -14.63
CA PRO A 378 1.95 -5.35 -14.14
C PRO A 378 1.84 -5.82 -12.70
N HIS A 379 2.76 -6.70 -12.34
CA HIS A 379 3.06 -7.12 -10.98
C HIS A 379 4.56 -7.13 -10.82
N GLY A 380 5.06 -6.58 -9.74
CA GLY A 380 6.49 -6.54 -9.48
C GLY A 380 6.81 -6.19 -8.05
N SER A 381 8.08 -6.10 -7.75
CA SER A 381 8.62 -5.70 -6.47
C SER A 381 9.92 -4.94 -6.69
N ASN A 382 10.07 -3.81 -6.00
CA ASN A 382 11.25 -2.94 -6.06
C ASN A 382 11.54 -2.42 -7.49
N SER A 383 10.50 -1.99 -8.21
CA SER A 383 10.60 -1.68 -9.63
C SER A 383 10.04 -0.30 -10.00
N ILE A 384 10.58 0.26 -11.09
CA ILE A 384 9.91 1.24 -11.94
C ILE A 384 9.58 0.52 -13.24
N TYR A 385 8.31 0.52 -13.63
CA TYR A 385 7.85 -0.17 -14.82
C TYR A 385 8.12 0.65 -16.07
N THR A 386 8.65 0.01 -17.10
CA THR A 386 8.93 0.63 -18.41
C THR A 386 7.83 0.38 -19.43
N THR A 387 6.97 -0.62 -19.19
CA THR A 387 5.82 -0.90 -20.05
C THR A 387 4.75 0.17 -19.91
N GLU A 388 3.97 0.39 -20.96
CA GLU A 388 2.85 1.31 -20.94
C GLU A 388 1.61 0.62 -20.37
N PHE A 389 0.95 1.27 -19.42
CA PHE A 389 -0.32 0.86 -18.83
C PHE A 389 -0.96 2.05 -18.10
N PRO A 390 -2.30 2.09 -17.98
CA PRO A 390 -2.97 3.21 -17.34
C PRO A 390 -2.54 3.33 -15.87
N ASN A 391 -2.15 4.55 -15.47
CA ASN A 391 -1.62 4.76 -14.13
C ASN A 391 -2.00 6.14 -13.58
N VAL A 392 -2.10 6.23 -12.25
CA VAL A 392 -2.23 7.50 -11.54
C VAL A 392 -0.85 8.14 -11.47
N THR A 393 -0.73 9.40 -11.91
CA THR A 393 0.54 10.13 -11.93
C THR A 393 0.32 11.63 -11.76
N ASN A 394 1.40 12.41 -11.79
CA ASN A 394 1.34 13.87 -11.76
C ASN A 394 2.38 14.53 -12.66
N LYS A 395 2.13 15.78 -12.99
CA LYS A 395 3.12 16.70 -13.53
C LYS A 395 3.04 18.03 -12.77
N GLY A 396 3.99 18.28 -11.90
CA GLY A 396 3.88 19.37 -10.93
C GLY A 396 2.70 19.17 -9.98
N GLU A 397 1.83 20.18 -9.86
CA GLU A 397 0.63 20.11 -9.01
C GLU A 397 -0.56 19.40 -9.68
N ASP A 398 -0.46 19.13 -10.97
CA ASP A 398 -1.52 18.53 -11.79
C ASP A 398 -1.47 17.02 -11.69
N ARG A 399 -2.52 16.38 -11.14
CA ARG A 399 -2.63 14.93 -10.92
C ARG A 399 -3.71 14.35 -11.80
N PHE A 400 -3.38 13.25 -12.49
CA PHE A 400 -4.26 12.66 -13.50
C PHE A 400 -4.02 11.17 -13.69
N ILE A 401 -4.88 10.52 -14.44
CA ILE A 401 -4.68 9.18 -14.97
C ILE A 401 -4.05 9.33 -16.35
N ALA A 402 -2.91 8.71 -16.56
CA ALA A 402 -2.16 8.72 -17.82
C ALA A 402 -2.21 7.38 -18.54
N GLU A 403 -1.77 7.38 -19.79
CA GLU A 403 -1.64 6.19 -20.64
C GLU A 403 -2.97 5.41 -20.79
N ILE A 404 -4.08 6.15 -20.97
CA ILE A 404 -5.40 5.56 -21.26
C ILE A 404 -5.39 5.11 -22.72
N GLU A 405 -5.65 3.82 -22.95
CA GLU A 405 -5.70 3.20 -24.28
C GLU A 405 -7.04 2.47 -24.50
N ASP A 406 -7.29 2.01 -25.73
CA ASP A 406 -8.50 1.25 -26.08
C ASP A 406 -8.71 0.07 -25.12
N GLY A 407 -9.91 -0.05 -24.56
CA GLY A 407 -10.26 -1.04 -23.57
C GLY A 407 -9.88 -0.68 -22.12
N THR A 408 -9.23 0.46 -21.88
CA THR A 408 -8.94 0.89 -20.48
C THR A 408 -10.23 1.05 -19.70
N LEU A 409 -10.30 0.38 -18.54
CA LEU A 409 -11.38 0.48 -17.57
C LEU A 409 -10.90 1.29 -16.37
N ILE A 410 -11.69 2.31 -15.98
CA ILE A 410 -11.47 3.18 -14.83
C ILE A 410 -12.70 3.07 -13.92
N GLY A 411 -12.52 2.55 -12.72
CA GLY A 411 -13.64 2.27 -11.81
C GLY A 411 -13.63 3.15 -10.57
N TYR A 412 -14.80 3.66 -10.22
CA TYR A 412 -15.09 4.46 -9.04
C TYR A 412 -16.21 3.81 -8.22
N LYS A 413 -16.00 3.50 -6.94
CA LYS A 413 -16.96 2.81 -6.07
C LYS A 413 -17.06 3.51 -4.72
N TYR A 414 -18.20 3.91 -4.23
CA TYR A 414 -19.54 3.96 -4.80
C TYR A 414 -20.05 5.39 -4.75
N PHE A 415 -20.99 5.72 -5.62
CA PHE A 415 -21.67 7.00 -5.63
C PHE A 415 -23.17 6.85 -5.38
N ALA A 416 -23.77 7.83 -4.66
CA ALA A 416 -25.20 7.94 -4.54
C ALA A 416 -25.77 8.68 -5.76
N LEU A 417 -25.96 7.98 -6.86
CA LEU A 417 -26.46 8.45 -8.16
C LEU A 417 -27.85 7.91 -8.41
N GLU A 418 -28.78 8.77 -8.82
CA GLU A 418 -30.10 8.34 -9.28
C GLU A 418 -30.67 9.27 -10.35
N GLY A 419 -31.37 8.68 -11.31
CA GLY A 419 -32.07 9.43 -12.34
C GLY A 419 -31.15 10.05 -13.37
N SER A 420 -31.66 11.05 -14.09
CA SER A 420 -30.96 11.72 -15.17
C SER A 420 -30.02 12.81 -14.66
N SER A 421 -28.74 12.64 -14.89
CA SER A 421 -27.69 13.56 -14.46
C SER A 421 -26.78 13.94 -15.63
N THR A 422 -26.19 15.13 -15.59
CA THR A 422 -25.05 15.45 -16.46
C THR A 422 -23.82 14.85 -15.84
N PHE A 423 -23.16 13.97 -16.57
CA PHE A 423 -21.92 13.32 -16.17
C PHE A 423 -20.81 13.72 -17.15
N GLY A 424 -19.63 14.07 -16.63
CA GLY A 424 -18.56 14.55 -17.49
C GLY A 424 -17.18 14.24 -16.95
N VAL A 425 -16.20 14.39 -17.83
CA VAL A 425 -14.79 14.13 -17.58
C VAL A 425 -13.95 15.27 -18.17
N ASN A 426 -12.83 15.53 -17.52
CA ASN A 426 -11.85 16.49 -18.00
C ASN A 426 -10.66 15.73 -18.58
N VAL A 427 -10.44 15.85 -19.89
CA VAL A 427 -9.47 15.08 -20.64
C VAL A 427 -8.48 15.98 -21.38
N ARG A 428 -7.31 15.48 -21.68
CA ARG A 428 -6.35 16.07 -22.63
C ARG A 428 -5.59 14.96 -23.36
N TYR A 429 -5.03 15.29 -24.51
CA TYR A 429 -4.15 14.38 -25.22
C TYR A 429 -2.78 14.34 -24.54
N GLU A 430 -2.19 13.15 -24.46
CA GLU A 430 -0.80 13.03 -24.08
C GLU A 430 0.10 13.36 -25.28
N THR A 431 1.08 14.19 -25.04
CA THR A 431 2.09 14.63 -26.03
C THR A 431 3.46 14.56 -25.39
N ASP A 432 4.53 14.58 -26.18
CA ASP A 432 5.90 14.66 -25.63
C ASP A 432 6.11 15.84 -24.67
N ALA A 433 5.34 16.92 -24.85
CA ALA A 433 5.43 18.09 -23.99
C ALA A 433 4.79 17.89 -22.61
N ASN A 434 3.80 17.01 -22.48
CA ASN A 434 3.07 16.75 -21.23
C ASN A 434 3.27 15.35 -20.68
N LYS A 435 3.95 14.46 -21.39
CA LYS A 435 4.31 13.12 -20.92
C LYS A 435 5.15 13.20 -19.65
N VAL A 436 4.84 12.31 -18.72
CA VAL A 436 5.60 12.18 -17.48
C VAL A 436 6.87 11.37 -17.77
N VAL A 437 8.02 11.96 -17.46
CA VAL A 437 9.32 11.30 -17.54
C VAL A 437 9.77 11.00 -16.12
N TYR A 438 9.97 9.72 -15.80
CA TYR A 438 10.48 9.31 -14.50
C TYR A 438 11.98 9.58 -14.41
N GLU A 439 12.38 10.37 -13.41
CA GLU A 439 13.78 10.65 -13.11
C GLU A 439 14.31 9.60 -12.13
N GLY A 440 15.43 8.99 -12.47
CA GLY A 440 16.12 8.06 -11.58
C GLY A 440 16.67 6.85 -12.33
N PRO A 441 17.51 6.06 -11.69
CA PRO A 441 17.98 4.81 -12.27
C PRO A 441 16.80 3.84 -12.37
N VAL A 442 16.36 3.59 -13.58
CA VAL A 442 15.35 2.59 -13.90
C VAL A 442 15.96 1.22 -13.62
N ARG A 443 15.45 0.53 -12.60
CA ARG A 443 15.72 -0.87 -12.39
C ARG A 443 14.66 -1.67 -13.13
N VAL A 444 15.04 -2.28 -14.23
CA VAL A 444 14.19 -3.28 -14.89
C VAL A 444 14.29 -4.54 -14.05
N ASP A 445 13.23 -4.90 -13.34
CA ASP A 445 13.16 -6.20 -12.69
C ASP A 445 12.95 -7.25 -13.78
N GLU A 446 13.93 -8.12 -13.96
CA GLU A 446 13.88 -9.22 -14.94
C GLU A 446 12.75 -10.22 -14.63
N ARG A 447 12.17 -10.15 -13.41
CA ARG A 447 11.02 -10.97 -12.97
C ARG A 447 9.67 -10.42 -13.42
N CYS A 448 9.61 -9.22 -14.03
CA CYS A 448 8.38 -8.72 -14.63
C CYS A 448 8.03 -9.56 -15.86
N GLU A 449 7.00 -10.38 -15.76
CA GLU A 449 6.57 -11.35 -16.77
C GLU A 449 6.21 -10.75 -18.14
N ASN A 450 6.16 -9.43 -18.30
CA ASN A 450 5.69 -8.74 -19.50
C ASN A 450 6.78 -8.08 -20.34
N GLN A 451 8.04 -8.50 -20.26
CA GLN A 451 9.14 -7.93 -21.06
C GLN A 451 9.03 -8.16 -22.58
N GLU A 452 8.17 -9.07 -23.06
CA GLU A 452 8.09 -9.42 -24.49
C GLU A 452 7.35 -8.39 -25.36
N GLN A 453 6.80 -7.31 -24.84
CA GLN A 453 6.03 -6.34 -25.63
C GLN A 453 6.69 -4.96 -25.80
N LEU A 454 8.00 -4.85 -25.65
CA LEU A 454 8.77 -3.69 -26.12
C LEU A 454 8.84 -3.72 -27.65
N LYS A 455 7.74 -3.50 -28.33
CA LYS A 455 7.71 -3.21 -29.77
C LYS A 455 7.48 -1.72 -29.95
N ASP A 456 8.53 -1.13 -30.51
CA ASP A 456 8.57 0.15 -31.23
C ASP A 456 7.50 1.21 -30.85
N ALA A 457 7.83 1.98 -29.81
CA ALA A 457 7.03 3.14 -29.36
C ALA A 457 7.16 4.36 -30.29
N ASN A 458 7.48 4.17 -31.58
CA ASN A 458 7.76 5.27 -32.50
C ASN A 458 6.61 5.62 -33.45
N ASP A 459 5.48 4.94 -33.40
CA ASP A 459 4.30 5.34 -34.16
C ASP A 459 3.38 6.17 -33.26
N LEU A 460 3.67 7.49 -33.17
CA LEU A 460 2.73 8.46 -32.61
C LEU A 460 1.46 8.43 -33.46
N ALA A 461 0.35 8.02 -32.83
CA ALA A 461 -0.94 7.99 -33.50
C ALA A 461 -1.39 9.42 -33.84
N GLU A 462 -1.56 9.71 -35.12
CA GLU A 462 -2.24 10.91 -35.58
C GLU A 462 -3.73 10.81 -35.21
N ASN A 463 -4.24 11.75 -34.39
CA ASN A 463 -5.64 12.01 -34.10
C ASN A 463 -6.46 10.79 -33.59
N VAL A 464 -6.58 10.62 -32.29
CA VAL A 464 -7.42 9.58 -31.72
C VAL A 464 -8.82 10.11 -31.47
N GLU A 465 -9.75 9.60 -32.26
CA GLU A 465 -11.18 9.72 -31.98
C GLU A 465 -11.59 8.59 -31.05
N GLY A 466 -12.30 8.92 -29.98
CA GLY A 466 -12.76 7.93 -29.04
C GLY A 466 -13.89 8.45 -28.17
N TYR A 467 -14.31 7.62 -27.27
CA TYR A 467 -15.32 7.95 -26.27
C TYR A 467 -15.13 7.12 -25.02
N PHE A 468 -15.73 7.57 -23.91
CA PHE A 468 -15.91 6.75 -22.73
C PHE A 468 -17.33 6.19 -22.71
N ASP A 469 -17.48 4.86 -22.71
CA ASP A 469 -18.71 4.20 -22.30
C ASP A 469 -18.83 4.27 -20.78
N ILE A 470 -20.04 4.56 -20.28
CA ILE A 470 -20.35 4.63 -18.86
C ILE A 470 -21.13 3.38 -18.49
N CYS A 471 -20.62 2.60 -17.53
CA CYS A 471 -21.23 1.39 -17.02
C CYS A 471 -21.42 1.46 -15.50
N VAL A 472 -22.35 0.70 -14.95
CA VAL A 472 -22.59 0.58 -13.49
C VAL A 472 -22.05 -0.72 -12.91
N THR A 473 -21.61 -1.62 -13.76
CA THR A 473 -20.83 -2.82 -13.41
C THR A 473 -19.64 -2.93 -14.33
N GLU A 474 -18.61 -3.65 -13.90
CA GLU A 474 -17.32 -3.80 -14.58
C GLU A 474 -17.44 -4.35 -16.01
N ASP A 475 -18.35 -5.30 -16.20
CA ASP A 475 -18.67 -5.98 -17.47
C ASP A 475 -20.08 -5.64 -17.99
N GLY A 476 -20.66 -4.55 -17.48
CA GLY A 476 -22.03 -4.15 -17.77
C GLY A 476 -22.20 -3.51 -19.14
N GLU A 477 -23.46 -3.47 -19.60
CA GLU A 477 -23.83 -2.69 -20.78
C GLU A 477 -23.66 -1.19 -20.49
N SER A 478 -23.26 -0.44 -21.52
CA SER A 478 -23.18 1.01 -21.48
C SER A 478 -24.55 1.63 -21.23
N ILE A 479 -24.63 2.49 -20.21
CA ILE A 479 -25.83 3.29 -19.92
C ILE A 479 -25.73 4.71 -20.48
N GLY A 480 -24.59 5.07 -21.05
CA GLY A 480 -24.31 6.38 -21.64
C GLY A 480 -22.92 6.46 -22.19
N ARG A 481 -22.65 7.55 -22.90
CA ARG A 481 -21.36 7.76 -23.58
C ARG A 481 -20.94 9.21 -23.46
N ILE A 482 -19.63 9.45 -23.32
CA ILE A 482 -19.01 10.75 -23.44
C ILE A 482 -18.09 10.72 -24.64
N ASP A 483 -18.43 11.43 -25.70
CA ASP A 483 -17.59 11.54 -26.89
C ASP A 483 -16.43 12.50 -26.62
N ILE A 484 -15.24 12.12 -27.07
CA ILE A 484 -14.03 12.95 -27.02
C ILE A 484 -13.83 13.55 -28.39
N PRO A 485 -13.94 14.87 -28.53
CA PRO A 485 -13.79 15.53 -29.83
C PRO A 485 -12.35 15.46 -30.31
N VAL A 486 -12.16 15.22 -31.60
CA VAL A 486 -10.87 15.28 -32.28
C VAL A 486 -10.28 16.66 -32.14
N SER A 487 -8.99 16.73 -31.81
CA SER A 487 -8.21 17.97 -31.95
C SER A 487 -7.62 18.00 -33.36
N GLU A 488 -7.92 19.04 -34.13
CA GLU A 488 -7.21 19.33 -35.39
C GLU A 488 -5.80 19.86 -35.16
N ASP A 489 -5.49 20.22 -33.89
CA ASP A 489 -4.18 20.75 -33.48
C ASP A 489 -3.66 19.89 -32.29
N ILE A 490 -2.75 18.96 -32.61
CA ILE A 490 -2.11 18.04 -31.64
C ILE A 490 -1.25 18.80 -30.61
N SER A 491 -0.93 20.09 -30.87
CA SER A 491 -0.18 20.92 -29.94
C SER A 491 -0.98 21.36 -28.70
N GLU A 492 -2.29 21.10 -28.66
CA GLU A 492 -3.13 21.48 -27.51
C GLU A 492 -2.89 20.59 -26.29
N THR A 493 -2.18 21.15 -25.32
CA THR A 493 -1.94 20.55 -24.00
C THR A 493 -3.01 20.97 -22.97
N GLU A 494 -4.07 21.62 -23.41
CA GLU A 494 -5.11 22.14 -22.52
C GLU A 494 -6.15 21.08 -22.18
N TRP A 495 -6.58 21.11 -20.92
CA TRP A 495 -7.68 20.28 -20.44
C TRP A 495 -8.99 20.66 -21.10
N ARG A 496 -9.77 19.66 -21.52
CA ARG A 496 -11.08 19.82 -22.14
C ARG A 496 -12.15 19.11 -21.34
N TRP A 497 -13.20 19.83 -21.07
CA TRP A 497 -14.38 19.29 -20.44
C TRP A 497 -15.27 18.62 -21.50
N CYS A 498 -15.57 17.31 -21.31
CA CYS A 498 -16.47 16.52 -22.13
C CYS A 498 -17.59 15.97 -21.24
N GLU A 499 -18.84 16.13 -21.64
CA GLU A 499 -19.99 15.71 -20.84
C GLU A 499 -21.14 15.18 -21.66
N ASN A 500 -21.99 14.39 -21.07
CA ASN A 500 -23.26 13.98 -21.64
C ASN A 500 -24.30 13.77 -20.53
N ARG A 501 -25.55 13.71 -20.93
CA ARG A 501 -26.65 13.36 -20.04
C ARG A 501 -26.75 11.84 -19.96
N VAL A 502 -26.76 11.32 -18.73
CA VAL A 502 -26.79 9.88 -18.44
C VAL A 502 -27.94 9.59 -17.48
N ASP A 503 -28.69 8.54 -17.78
CA ASP A 503 -29.76 8.07 -16.90
C ASP A 503 -29.23 6.92 -16.02
N PHE A 504 -28.90 7.26 -14.77
CA PHE A 504 -28.46 6.28 -13.80
C PHE A 504 -29.65 5.50 -13.20
N PRO A 505 -29.53 4.18 -13.01
CA PRO A 505 -30.54 3.42 -12.27
C PRO A 505 -30.74 4.00 -10.87
N GLU A 506 -31.90 3.81 -10.27
CA GLU A 506 -32.12 4.23 -8.89
C GLU A 506 -31.18 3.47 -7.94
N ARG A 507 -30.36 4.16 -7.13
CA ARG A 507 -29.59 3.73 -5.95
C ARG A 507 -28.09 4.11 -6.01
N VAL A 508 -27.31 3.43 -5.14
CA VAL A 508 -25.86 3.53 -5.05
C VAL A 508 -25.21 2.66 -6.12
N HIS A 509 -24.36 3.24 -6.93
CA HIS A 509 -23.70 2.54 -8.04
C HIS A 509 -22.19 2.76 -8.02
N ALA A 510 -21.46 1.73 -8.48
CA ALA A 510 -20.15 1.96 -9.07
C ALA A 510 -20.34 2.72 -10.41
N VAL A 511 -19.32 3.47 -10.79
CA VAL A 511 -19.22 4.10 -12.11
C VAL A 511 -17.94 3.59 -12.75
N TYR A 512 -18.09 2.95 -13.89
CA TYR A 512 -16.97 2.49 -14.71
C TYR A 512 -16.95 3.29 -16.01
N LEU A 513 -15.78 3.81 -16.35
CA LEU A 513 -15.50 4.41 -17.63
C LEU A 513 -14.67 3.43 -18.44
N VAL A 514 -15.14 3.04 -19.60
CA VAL A 514 -14.41 2.19 -20.53
C VAL A 514 -14.06 3.03 -21.75
N PHE A 515 -12.77 3.24 -21.97
CA PHE A 515 -12.32 3.99 -23.14
C PHE A 515 -12.39 3.13 -24.39
N VAL A 516 -12.98 3.67 -25.45
CA VAL A 516 -13.10 3.01 -26.76
C VAL A 516 -12.56 3.94 -27.84
N SER A 517 -11.53 3.49 -28.54
CA SER A 517 -10.95 4.19 -29.68
C SER A 517 -11.58 3.75 -30.99
N TYR A 518 -11.93 4.70 -31.89
CA TYR A 518 -12.44 4.38 -33.22
C TYR A 518 -11.38 3.83 -34.17
N THR A 519 -10.11 4.03 -33.89
CA THR A 519 -9.02 3.76 -34.84
C THR A 519 -8.21 2.50 -34.54
N HIS A 520 -8.44 1.83 -33.43
CA HIS A 520 -7.62 0.73 -32.91
C HIS A 520 -6.10 1.04 -32.82
N LEU A 521 -5.74 2.31 -32.95
CA LEU A 521 -4.39 2.81 -32.69
C LEU A 521 -4.30 3.24 -31.24
N ARG A 522 -3.11 3.09 -30.64
CA ARG A 522 -2.89 3.48 -29.26
C ARG A 522 -3.09 4.98 -29.10
N ALA A 523 -4.14 5.36 -28.38
CA ALA A 523 -4.36 6.71 -27.94
C ALA A 523 -3.87 6.84 -26.52
N HIS A 524 -2.97 7.77 -26.28
CA HIS A 524 -2.60 8.14 -24.93
C HIS A 524 -3.43 9.34 -24.51
N GLU A 525 -4.38 9.11 -23.65
CA GLU A 525 -5.21 10.15 -23.05
C GLU A 525 -4.98 10.24 -21.54
N THR A 526 -5.28 11.39 -20.99
CA THR A 526 -5.15 11.63 -19.55
C THR A 526 -6.45 12.20 -19.01
N LEU A 527 -6.82 11.78 -17.81
CA LEU A 527 -8.04 12.17 -17.13
C LEU A 527 -7.72 12.82 -15.78
N SER A 528 -8.13 14.08 -15.57
CA SER A 528 -7.88 14.79 -14.30
C SER A 528 -9.07 14.87 -13.36
N ASP A 529 -10.27 15.01 -13.90
CA ASP A 529 -11.48 15.26 -13.11
C ASP A 529 -12.67 14.46 -13.60
N LEU A 530 -13.51 14.09 -12.65
CA LEU A 530 -14.80 13.46 -12.83
C LEU A 530 -15.87 14.34 -12.22
N VAL A 531 -16.93 14.64 -12.94
CA VAL A 531 -18.09 15.37 -12.43
C VAL A 531 -19.33 14.51 -12.52
N CYS A 532 -20.04 14.39 -11.43
CA CYS A 532 -21.29 13.62 -11.33
C CYS A 532 -22.47 14.57 -11.06
#